data_f99bddb283aad9248c0da06f8e95d234
#
_entry.id   f99bddb283aad9248c0da06f8e95d234
#
_cell.length_a   1.000
_cell.length_b   1.000
_cell.length_c   1.000
_cell.angle_alpha   90.00
_cell.angle_beta   90.00
_cell.angle_gamma   90.00
#
_symmetry.space_group_name_H-M   'P 1'
#
loop_
_entity.id
_entity.type
_entity.pdbx_description
1 polymer ?
#
loop_
_entity_poly.entity_id
_entity_poly.type
_entity_poly.pdbx_seq_one_letter_code
_entity_poly.pdbx_strand_id
1 'polypeptide(L)'
;LEMLYFQYGRYLLISSSRTNGVPANLQGLWAPALKSPWRGNYTININLEENYWPAESTNLPELVMPVDGLVKGMAVTGRHNAQHFYGINKGWCAGHNTDAWAMSNPVGTGNESPQWSNWAMGGAWLVQTLWDHYDYTRDINYLRDTAYPLMKGACDFMLEWLIEDPHNPAQLITAPCTSPEADYITDKGYRGSSLYGGTADLAIIRELFKNTIKGAQALGIDKDYQVRLQSSLERLRPYHIGKRGNLMEWYHDWDDQDWHHRHQSHLLGLYPFHQISLAQTPDLAQAATKTLEIKGDKSTGWSTG
;
A
#
# COMPACT_ATOMS: atom_id res chain seq x y z
N LEU A 1 29.69 -12.62 -4.52
CA LEU A 1 28.38 -13.17 -4.16
C LEU A 1 27.27 -12.11 -4.36
N GLU A 2 27.42 -10.90 -3.83
CA GLU A 2 26.44 -9.79 -3.93
C GLU A 2 26.08 -9.45 -5.38
N MET A 3 27.07 -9.29 -6.26
CA MET A 3 26.83 -9.06 -7.68
C MET A 3 26.00 -10.17 -8.33
N LEU A 4 26.28 -11.43 -8.00
CA LEU A 4 25.51 -12.58 -8.51
C LEU A 4 24.07 -12.54 -7.98
N TYR A 5 23.90 -12.23 -6.70
CA TYR A 5 22.58 -12.11 -6.06
C TYR A 5 21.73 -10.99 -6.70
N PHE A 6 22.34 -9.82 -6.91
CA PHE A 6 21.71 -8.70 -7.61
C PHE A 6 21.26 -9.08 -9.03
N GLN A 7 22.16 -9.71 -9.83
CA GLN A 7 21.81 -10.12 -11.18
C GLN A 7 20.79 -11.26 -11.21
N TYR A 8 20.77 -12.10 -10.18
CA TYR A 8 19.76 -13.14 -10.06
C TYR A 8 18.36 -12.56 -9.77
N GLY A 9 18.26 -11.56 -8.92
CA GLY A 9 17.00 -10.81 -8.71
C GLY A 9 16.50 -10.18 -10.00
N ARG A 10 17.36 -9.51 -10.77
CA ARG A 10 16.99 -8.98 -12.11
C ARG A 10 16.55 -10.08 -13.06
N TYR A 11 17.25 -11.20 -13.10
CA TYR A 11 16.87 -12.35 -13.93
C TYR A 11 15.47 -12.87 -13.58
N LEU A 12 15.13 -12.98 -12.30
CA LEU A 12 13.80 -13.42 -11.87
C LEU A 12 12.71 -12.45 -12.35
N LEU A 13 12.94 -11.15 -12.24
CA LEU A 13 12.00 -10.14 -12.73
C LEU A 13 11.87 -10.19 -14.25
N ILE A 14 12.98 -10.22 -15.00
CA ILE A 14 12.99 -10.32 -16.47
C ILE A 14 12.23 -11.56 -16.94
N SER A 15 12.51 -12.73 -16.36
CA SER A 15 11.91 -13.98 -16.80
C SER A 15 10.44 -14.13 -16.45
N SER A 16 9.94 -13.37 -15.49
CA SER A 16 8.51 -13.37 -15.10
C SER A 16 7.66 -12.24 -15.69
N SER A 17 8.28 -11.16 -16.19
CA SER A 17 7.56 -9.91 -16.46
C SER A 17 7.82 -9.30 -17.83
N ARG A 18 8.67 -9.89 -18.70
CA ARG A 18 9.08 -9.29 -19.98
C ARG A 18 8.00 -9.29 -21.07
N THR A 19 6.86 -9.88 -20.84
CA THR A 19 5.71 -9.85 -21.77
C THR A 19 4.60 -9.03 -21.15
N ASN A 20 3.78 -8.38 -21.95
CA ASN A 20 2.61 -7.62 -21.50
C ASN A 20 1.46 -8.55 -21.05
N GLY A 21 1.79 -9.63 -20.31
CA GLY A 21 0.85 -10.58 -19.76
C GLY A 21 0.44 -10.23 -18.33
N VAL A 22 0.39 -11.27 -17.50
CA VAL A 22 0.15 -11.11 -16.06
C VAL A 22 1.47 -10.79 -15.34
N PRO A 23 1.45 -10.01 -14.25
CA PRO A 23 2.65 -9.76 -13.47
C PRO A 23 3.13 -11.00 -12.73
N ALA A 24 4.32 -10.94 -12.15
CA ALA A 24 4.85 -11.96 -11.25
C ALA A 24 3.96 -12.11 -10.02
N ASN A 25 3.45 -13.31 -9.75
CA ASN A 25 2.73 -13.62 -8.50
C ASN A 25 3.71 -13.95 -7.35
N LEU A 26 3.21 -14.47 -6.23
CA LEU A 26 4.02 -14.85 -5.06
C LEU A 26 5.18 -15.81 -5.40
N GLN A 27 5.03 -16.65 -6.42
CA GLN A 27 6.06 -17.58 -6.88
C GLN A 27 6.74 -17.13 -8.18
N GLY A 28 6.58 -15.88 -8.59
CA GLY A 28 6.94 -15.46 -9.93
C GLY A 28 6.02 -16.09 -10.98
N LEU A 29 6.54 -17.02 -11.75
CA LEU A 29 5.77 -17.91 -12.66
C LEU A 29 6.03 -19.39 -12.37
N TRP A 30 6.73 -19.70 -11.29
CA TRP A 30 7.19 -21.05 -11.01
C TRP A 30 6.51 -21.61 -9.77
N ALA A 31 5.97 -22.82 -9.88
CA ALA A 31 5.44 -23.56 -8.75
C ALA A 31 5.82 -25.03 -8.89
N PRO A 32 6.48 -25.65 -7.89
CA PRO A 32 6.87 -27.04 -7.94
C PRO A 32 5.70 -28.01 -7.73
N ALA A 33 4.52 -27.51 -7.34
CA ALA A 33 3.35 -28.30 -7.01
C ALA A 33 2.07 -27.69 -7.59
N LEU A 34 1.06 -28.54 -7.83
CA LEU A 34 -0.27 -28.11 -8.29
C LEU A 34 -0.98 -27.18 -7.30
N LYS A 35 -0.70 -27.33 -6.00
CA LYS A 35 -1.14 -26.42 -4.95
C LYS A 35 0.07 -25.69 -4.42
N SER A 36 0.40 -24.54 -5.01
CA SER A 36 1.42 -23.67 -4.50
C SER A 36 0.97 -23.00 -3.19
N PRO A 37 1.89 -22.58 -2.31
CA PRO A 37 1.58 -21.75 -1.18
C PRO A 37 0.76 -20.51 -1.63
N TRP A 38 -0.25 -20.17 -0.85
CA TRP A 38 -1.21 -19.08 -1.17
C TRP A 38 -1.83 -19.17 -2.58
N ARG A 39 -1.78 -20.35 -3.21
CA ARG A 39 -2.39 -20.67 -4.52
C ARG A 39 -1.87 -19.80 -5.67
N GLY A 40 -0.66 -19.24 -5.55
CA GLY A 40 -0.08 -18.39 -6.57
C GLY A 40 -0.88 -17.10 -6.81
N ASN A 41 -1.52 -16.55 -5.77
CA ASN A 41 -2.26 -15.30 -5.86
C ASN A 41 -1.34 -14.08 -5.99
N TYR A 42 -1.93 -12.92 -6.19
CA TYR A 42 -1.26 -11.62 -6.14
C TYR A 42 -1.65 -10.94 -4.83
N THR A 43 -0.82 -11.12 -3.80
CA THR A 43 -1.03 -10.41 -2.53
C THR A 43 -0.52 -8.98 -2.67
N ILE A 44 -1.42 -8.01 -2.48
CA ILE A 44 -1.19 -6.58 -2.66
C ILE A 44 -1.27 -5.81 -1.32
N ASN A 45 -0.83 -6.45 -0.26
CA ASN A 45 -0.53 -5.78 1.00
C ASN A 45 0.97 -5.74 1.29
N ILE A 46 1.81 -6.16 0.34
CA ILE A 46 3.27 -6.03 0.25
C ILE A 46 3.85 -6.78 -0.96
N ASN A 47 3.46 -8.04 -1.21
CA ASN A 47 4.27 -8.97 -2.01
C ASN A 47 4.37 -8.57 -3.47
N LEU A 48 3.27 -8.18 -4.10
CA LEU A 48 3.30 -7.75 -5.51
C LEU A 48 4.06 -6.43 -5.65
N GLU A 49 3.83 -5.48 -4.76
CA GLU A 49 4.53 -4.21 -4.73
C GLU A 49 6.05 -4.44 -4.65
N GLU A 50 6.49 -5.26 -3.70
CA GLU A 50 7.90 -5.55 -3.46
C GLU A 50 8.56 -6.27 -4.63
N ASN A 51 7.84 -7.15 -5.34
CA ASN A 51 8.36 -7.78 -6.56
C ASN A 51 8.80 -6.76 -7.62
N TYR A 52 8.17 -5.59 -7.67
CA TYR A 52 8.42 -4.57 -8.70
C TYR A 52 9.23 -3.37 -8.23
N TRP A 53 9.52 -3.20 -6.93
CA TRP A 53 10.38 -2.12 -6.45
C TRP A 53 11.76 -2.06 -7.13
N PRO A 54 12.42 -3.18 -7.47
CA PRO A 54 13.70 -3.10 -8.16
C PRO A 54 13.60 -2.73 -9.64
N ALA A 55 12.42 -2.74 -10.26
CA ALA A 55 12.30 -2.55 -11.71
C ALA A 55 12.96 -1.25 -12.19
N GLU A 56 12.55 -0.14 -11.64
CA GLU A 56 13.05 1.19 -12.03
C GLU A 56 14.52 1.37 -11.64
N SER A 57 14.83 1.13 -10.39
CA SER A 57 16.17 1.36 -9.82
C SER A 57 17.26 0.46 -10.41
N THR A 58 16.88 -0.68 -11.02
CA THR A 58 17.81 -1.61 -11.67
C THR A 58 17.80 -1.54 -13.21
N ASN A 59 17.23 -0.46 -13.77
CA ASN A 59 17.16 -0.20 -15.21
C ASN A 59 16.37 -1.29 -15.97
N LEU A 60 15.17 -1.60 -15.49
CA LEU A 60 14.21 -2.53 -16.08
C LEU A 60 12.78 -1.93 -16.11
N PRO A 61 12.61 -0.64 -16.46
CA PRO A 61 11.31 0.05 -16.38
C PRO A 61 10.23 -0.61 -17.25
N GLU A 62 10.60 -1.23 -18.36
CA GLU A 62 9.68 -1.92 -19.26
C GLU A 62 8.98 -3.12 -18.60
N LEU A 63 9.50 -3.61 -17.49
CA LEU A 63 8.93 -4.77 -16.79
C LEU A 63 7.75 -4.42 -15.87
N VAL A 64 7.44 -3.13 -15.69
CA VAL A 64 6.26 -2.68 -14.92
C VAL A 64 4.97 -2.85 -15.73
N MET A 65 5.03 -2.94 -17.05
CA MET A 65 3.86 -2.99 -17.94
C MET A 65 2.80 -4.05 -17.59
N PRO A 66 3.15 -5.26 -17.10
CA PRO A 66 2.13 -6.23 -16.64
C PRO A 66 1.33 -5.73 -15.42
N VAL A 67 1.95 -4.93 -14.54
CA VAL A 67 1.27 -4.31 -13.39
C VAL A 67 0.25 -3.28 -13.87
N ASP A 68 0.59 -2.47 -14.89
CA ASP A 68 -0.36 -1.54 -15.51
C ASP A 68 -1.63 -2.24 -15.99
N GLY A 69 -1.47 -3.37 -16.67
CA GLY A 69 -2.58 -4.19 -17.16
C GLY A 69 -3.47 -4.67 -16.02
N LEU A 70 -2.86 -5.15 -14.94
CA LEU A 70 -3.57 -5.61 -13.76
C LEU A 70 -4.31 -4.46 -13.07
N VAL A 71 -3.66 -3.32 -12.85
CA VAL A 71 -4.28 -2.14 -12.20
C VAL A 71 -5.43 -1.59 -13.04
N LYS A 72 -5.31 -1.57 -14.38
CA LYS A 72 -6.42 -1.21 -15.28
C LYS A 72 -7.62 -2.13 -15.09
N GLY A 73 -7.39 -3.44 -15.01
CA GLY A 73 -8.43 -4.42 -14.70
C GLY A 73 -9.07 -4.20 -13.32
N MET A 74 -8.22 -4.00 -12.31
CA MET A 74 -8.67 -3.72 -10.94
C MET A 74 -9.47 -2.42 -10.82
N ALA A 75 -9.16 -1.41 -11.61
CA ALA A 75 -9.95 -0.18 -11.63
C ALA A 75 -11.39 -0.40 -12.14
N VAL A 76 -11.61 -1.42 -12.99
CA VAL A 76 -12.95 -1.81 -13.46
C VAL A 76 -13.68 -2.60 -12.36
N THR A 77 -13.12 -3.69 -11.89
CA THR A 77 -13.72 -4.55 -10.86
C THR A 77 -13.84 -3.82 -9.52
N GLY A 78 -12.88 -2.96 -9.20
CA GLY A 78 -12.82 -2.16 -7.98
C GLY A 78 -13.91 -1.11 -7.86
N ARG A 79 -14.50 -0.64 -8.96
CA ARG A 79 -15.73 0.22 -8.91
C ARG A 79 -16.91 -0.58 -8.36
N HIS A 80 -17.09 -1.81 -8.80
CA HIS A 80 -18.11 -2.70 -8.25
C HIS A 80 -17.87 -3.00 -6.78
N ASN A 81 -16.61 -3.25 -6.41
CA ASN A 81 -16.21 -3.47 -5.03
C ASN A 81 -16.53 -2.25 -4.16
N ALA A 82 -16.12 -1.04 -4.57
CA ALA A 82 -16.41 0.21 -3.88
C ALA A 82 -17.91 0.40 -3.63
N GLN A 83 -18.72 0.14 -4.63
CA GLN A 83 -20.17 0.29 -4.53
C GLN A 83 -20.83 -0.77 -3.64
N HIS A 84 -20.51 -2.05 -3.85
CA HIS A 84 -21.23 -3.15 -3.21
C HIS A 84 -20.81 -3.40 -1.78
N PHE A 85 -19.49 -3.29 -1.46
CA PHE A 85 -18.98 -3.56 -0.12
C PHE A 85 -18.86 -2.32 0.76
N TYR A 86 -18.63 -1.15 0.13
CA TYR A 86 -18.38 0.09 0.89
C TYR A 86 -19.44 1.16 0.66
N GLY A 87 -20.40 0.96 -0.25
CA GLY A 87 -21.46 1.94 -0.55
C GLY A 87 -20.96 3.22 -1.24
N ILE A 88 -19.73 3.20 -1.77
CA ILE A 88 -19.08 4.35 -2.39
C ILE A 88 -19.23 4.27 -3.92
N ASN A 89 -19.83 5.30 -4.51
CA ASN A 89 -20.12 5.34 -5.95
C ASN A 89 -19.04 6.09 -6.77
N LYS A 90 -17.95 6.50 -6.15
CA LYS A 90 -16.86 7.22 -6.80
C LYS A 90 -15.55 6.44 -6.68
N GLY A 91 -14.80 6.45 -7.77
CA GLY A 91 -13.49 5.83 -7.78
C GLY A 91 -13.53 4.30 -7.72
N TRP A 92 -12.44 3.70 -7.23
CA TRP A 92 -12.26 2.27 -7.14
C TRP A 92 -11.37 1.90 -5.96
N CYS A 93 -11.53 0.69 -5.43
CA CYS A 93 -10.65 0.12 -4.41
C CYS A 93 -10.45 -1.37 -4.63
N ALA A 94 -9.38 -1.91 -4.05
CA ALA A 94 -9.13 -3.34 -4.01
C ALA A 94 -8.68 -3.76 -2.62
N GLY A 95 -9.02 -5.00 -2.25
CA GLY A 95 -8.63 -5.63 -0.99
C GLY A 95 -7.13 -5.93 -0.95
N HIS A 96 -6.72 -6.82 -0.03
CA HIS A 96 -5.31 -7.19 0.13
C HIS A 96 -4.81 -8.20 -0.90
N ASN A 97 -5.70 -8.81 -1.67
CA ASN A 97 -5.40 -9.79 -2.71
C ASN A 97 -6.11 -9.46 -4.02
N THR A 98 -5.47 -9.85 -5.10
CA THR A 98 -6.05 -9.92 -6.44
C THR A 98 -5.65 -11.22 -7.13
N ASP A 99 -6.07 -11.41 -8.36
CA ASP A 99 -5.75 -12.56 -9.20
C ASP A 99 -5.51 -12.14 -10.67
N ALA A 100 -5.26 -13.11 -11.54
CA ALA A 100 -5.04 -12.86 -12.96
C ALA A 100 -6.26 -12.23 -13.68
N TRP A 101 -7.44 -12.26 -13.08
CA TRP A 101 -8.67 -11.64 -13.57
C TRP A 101 -8.99 -10.32 -12.88
N ALA A 102 -8.02 -9.79 -12.13
CA ALA A 102 -8.14 -8.52 -11.43
C ALA A 102 -9.27 -8.48 -10.40
N MET A 103 -9.45 -9.55 -9.62
CA MET A 103 -10.36 -9.58 -8.49
C MET A 103 -10.01 -8.43 -7.52
N SER A 104 -11.00 -7.71 -7.01
CA SER A 104 -10.79 -6.56 -6.14
C SER A 104 -11.54 -6.64 -4.80
N ASN A 105 -12.51 -7.55 -4.69
CA ASN A 105 -13.32 -7.71 -3.49
C ASN A 105 -12.53 -8.30 -2.31
N PRO A 106 -13.01 -8.14 -1.07
CA PRO A 106 -12.47 -8.86 0.08
C PRO A 106 -12.44 -10.35 -0.17
N VAL A 107 -11.35 -11.00 0.24
CA VAL A 107 -11.18 -12.45 0.03
C VAL A 107 -11.93 -13.27 1.05
N GLY A 108 -12.23 -14.52 0.66
CA GLY A 108 -12.78 -15.53 1.53
C GLY A 108 -14.28 -15.70 1.44
N THR A 109 -14.81 -16.48 2.37
CA THR A 109 -16.22 -16.89 2.42
C THR A 109 -16.99 -16.23 3.58
N GLY A 110 -16.39 -15.21 4.19
CA GLY A 110 -16.96 -14.47 5.32
C GLY A 110 -16.50 -14.95 6.71
N ASN A 111 -15.58 -15.92 6.76
CA ASN A 111 -15.03 -16.46 8.01
C ASN A 111 -13.52 -16.19 8.17
N GLU A 112 -12.92 -15.47 7.25
CA GLU A 112 -11.49 -15.12 7.30
C GLU A 112 -11.22 -14.03 8.31
N SER A 113 -10.00 -14.01 8.84
CA SER A 113 -9.59 -13.00 9.81
C SER A 113 -9.63 -11.59 9.21
N PRO A 114 -10.23 -10.62 9.89
CA PRO A 114 -10.25 -9.23 9.43
C PRO A 114 -8.86 -8.59 9.34
N GLN A 115 -7.81 -9.17 9.93
CA GLN A 115 -6.41 -8.72 9.80
C GLN A 115 -5.98 -8.49 8.36
N TRP A 116 -6.51 -9.26 7.43
CA TRP A 116 -6.22 -9.16 5.99
C TRP A 116 -7.49 -9.05 5.13
N SER A 117 -8.59 -9.73 5.49
CA SER A 117 -9.76 -9.83 4.62
C SER A 117 -10.56 -8.53 4.52
N ASN A 118 -10.46 -7.65 5.51
CA ASN A 118 -11.22 -6.39 5.59
C ASN A 118 -10.33 -5.16 5.42
N TRP A 119 -9.53 -5.12 4.35
CA TRP A 119 -8.64 -4.02 4.07
C TRP A 119 -8.87 -3.48 2.65
N ALA A 120 -9.17 -2.18 2.51
CA ALA A 120 -9.55 -1.56 1.24
C ALA A 120 -8.39 -0.84 0.52
N MET A 121 -7.16 -0.96 1.04
CA MET A 121 -6.03 -0.10 0.65
C MET A 121 -5.11 -0.69 -0.40
N GLY A 122 -5.25 -1.99 -0.75
CA GLY A 122 -4.34 -2.67 -1.67
C GLY A 122 -4.23 -1.99 -3.04
N GLY A 123 -5.37 -1.59 -3.61
CA GLY A 123 -5.37 -0.85 -4.87
C GLY A 123 -4.71 0.52 -4.79
N ALA A 124 -4.93 1.24 -3.68
CA ALA A 124 -4.32 2.55 -3.44
C ALA A 124 -2.81 2.48 -3.23
N TRP A 125 -2.31 1.36 -2.70
CA TRP A 125 -0.87 1.14 -2.60
C TRP A 125 -0.29 0.72 -3.95
N LEU A 126 -0.84 -0.33 -4.58
CA LEU A 126 -0.29 -0.86 -5.82
C LEU A 126 -0.22 0.19 -6.95
N VAL A 127 -1.19 1.10 -7.03
CA VAL A 127 -1.19 2.16 -8.05
C VAL A 127 0.00 3.12 -7.93
N GLN A 128 0.70 3.16 -6.79
CA GLN A 128 1.93 3.94 -6.62
C GLN A 128 3.07 3.43 -7.51
N THR A 129 3.09 2.14 -7.85
CA THR A 129 4.05 1.60 -8.82
C THR A 129 3.98 2.32 -10.17
N LEU A 130 2.79 2.77 -10.58
CA LEU A 130 2.61 3.55 -11.82
C LEU A 130 3.17 4.97 -11.68
N TRP A 131 3.05 5.57 -10.49
CA TRP A 131 3.70 6.83 -10.20
C TRP A 131 5.22 6.71 -10.25
N ASP A 132 5.78 5.66 -9.62
CA ASP A 132 7.21 5.42 -9.60
C ASP A 132 7.76 5.27 -11.03
N HIS A 133 7.05 4.54 -11.91
CA HIS A 133 7.42 4.44 -13.31
C HIS A 133 7.48 5.82 -13.99
N TYR A 134 6.50 6.69 -13.78
CA TYR A 134 6.57 8.06 -14.29
C TYR A 134 7.72 8.85 -13.65
N ASP A 135 7.90 8.74 -12.35
CA ASP A 135 8.91 9.53 -11.62
C ASP A 135 10.35 9.21 -12.07
N TYR A 136 10.61 7.96 -12.44
CA TYR A 136 11.88 7.54 -13.03
C TYR A 136 12.00 7.86 -14.53
N THR A 137 10.98 7.59 -15.33
CA THR A 137 11.05 7.71 -16.79
C THR A 137 10.77 9.12 -17.31
N ARG A 138 9.99 9.90 -16.57
CA ARG A 138 9.47 11.22 -16.95
C ARG A 138 8.60 11.20 -18.23
N ASP A 139 8.05 10.03 -18.58
CA ASP A 139 7.14 9.91 -19.71
C ASP A 139 5.79 10.57 -19.41
N ILE A 140 5.64 11.79 -19.93
CA ILE A 140 4.42 12.60 -19.72
C ILE A 140 3.18 12.00 -20.40
N ASN A 141 3.36 11.22 -21.47
CA ASN A 141 2.26 10.54 -22.13
C ASN A 141 1.77 9.36 -21.27
N TYR A 142 2.71 8.59 -20.73
CA TYR A 142 2.37 7.54 -19.78
C TYR A 142 1.62 8.09 -18.55
N LEU A 143 2.10 9.19 -17.97
CA LEU A 143 1.42 9.84 -16.87
C LEU A 143 0.00 10.22 -17.24
N ARG A 144 -0.19 10.91 -18.38
CA ARG A 144 -1.50 11.39 -18.83
C ARG A 144 -2.48 10.26 -19.15
N ASP A 145 -2.00 9.23 -19.85
CA ASP A 145 -2.87 8.24 -20.47
C ASP A 145 -3.06 6.98 -19.61
N THR A 146 -2.19 6.75 -18.63
CA THR A 146 -2.21 5.56 -17.78
C THR A 146 -2.18 5.88 -16.28
N ALA A 147 -1.10 6.46 -15.76
CA ALA A 147 -0.92 6.57 -14.31
C ALA A 147 -1.92 7.53 -13.66
N TYR A 148 -2.03 8.75 -14.17
CA TYR A 148 -2.89 9.77 -13.55
C TYR A 148 -4.38 9.40 -13.47
N PRO A 149 -5.03 8.87 -14.52
CA PRO A 149 -6.43 8.47 -14.42
C PRO A 149 -6.68 7.37 -13.39
N LEU A 150 -5.76 6.42 -13.25
CA LEU A 150 -5.87 5.32 -12.30
C LEU A 150 -5.65 5.79 -10.86
N MET A 151 -4.64 6.63 -10.63
CA MET A 151 -4.37 7.26 -9.35
C MET A 151 -5.53 8.17 -8.91
N LYS A 152 -6.06 8.99 -9.82
CA LYS A 152 -7.23 9.85 -9.56
C LYS A 152 -8.45 9.01 -9.15
N GLY A 153 -8.71 7.89 -9.83
CA GLY A 153 -9.80 7.00 -9.46
C GLY A 153 -9.63 6.38 -8.07
N ALA A 154 -8.41 6.00 -7.68
CA ALA A 154 -8.13 5.55 -6.32
C ALA A 154 -8.32 6.70 -5.29
N CYS A 155 -7.87 7.91 -5.60
CA CYS A 155 -8.12 9.10 -4.77
C CYS A 155 -9.61 9.38 -4.58
N ASP A 156 -10.42 9.23 -5.63
CA ASP A 156 -11.87 9.48 -5.56
C ASP A 156 -12.55 8.55 -4.55
N PHE A 157 -12.13 7.29 -4.48
CA PHE A 157 -12.59 6.38 -3.43
C PHE A 157 -12.11 6.82 -2.04
N MET A 158 -10.83 7.16 -1.89
CA MET A 158 -10.26 7.53 -0.59
C MET A 158 -10.87 8.82 -0.03
N LEU A 159 -11.21 9.78 -0.89
CA LEU A 159 -11.90 11.02 -0.48
C LEU A 159 -13.30 10.76 0.12
N GLU A 160 -13.99 9.71 -0.30
CA GLU A 160 -15.30 9.32 0.25
C GLU A 160 -15.14 8.31 1.43
N TRP A 161 -13.99 7.62 1.51
CA TRP A 161 -13.67 6.67 2.59
C TRP A 161 -13.18 7.35 3.86
N LEU A 162 -12.56 8.53 3.73
CA LEU A 162 -12.12 9.34 4.86
C LEU A 162 -13.32 9.92 5.61
N ILE A 163 -13.29 9.81 6.93
CA ILE A 163 -14.27 10.41 7.84
C ILE A 163 -13.58 11.37 8.79
N GLU A 164 -14.35 12.30 9.37
CA GLU A 164 -13.88 13.13 10.46
C GLU A 164 -13.62 12.25 11.71
N ASP A 165 -12.47 12.50 12.36
CA ASP A 165 -12.15 11.81 13.60
C ASP A 165 -13.13 12.20 14.70
N PRO A 166 -13.89 11.24 15.28
CA PRO A 166 -14.86 11.52 16.34
C PRO A 166 -14.25 12.20 17.58
N HIS A 167 -12.95 12.03 17.80
CA HIS A 167 -12.24 12.62 18.93
C HIS A 167 -11.55 13.94 18.60
N ASN A 168 -11.35 14.23 17.30
CA ASN A 168 -10.79 15.48 16.80
C ASN A 168 -11.32 15.79 15.40
N PRO A 169 -12.49 16.43 15.25
CA PRO A 169 -13.14 16.67 13.96
C PRO A 169 -12.32 17.50 12.96
N ALA A 170 -11.23 18.16 13.42
CA ALA A 170 -10.29 18.83 12.52
C ALA A 170 -9.44 17.83 11.71
N GLN A 171 -9.34 16.58 12.15
CA GLN A 171 -8.58 15.53 11.49
C GLN A 171 -9.46 14.58 10.70
N LEU A 172 -8.87 13.92 9.71
CA LEU A 172 -9.47 12.85 8.90
C LEU A 172 -8.78 11.53 9.19
N ILE A 173 -9.60 10.48 9.27
CA ILE A 173 -9.17 9.09 9.50
C ILE A 173 -9.95 8.13 8.61
N THR A 174 -9.48 6.87 8.52
CA THR A 174 -10.24 5.76 7.91
C THR A 174 -11.01 4.97 8.97
N ALA A 175 -12.22 4.47 8.63
CA ALA A 175 -12.99 3.59 9.50
C ALA A 175 -13.98 2.73 8.67
N PRO A 176 -13.95 1.38 8.83
CA PRO A 176 -12.98 0.60 9.58
C PRO A 176 -11.59 0.60 8.92
N CYS A 177 -10.56 0.28 9.68
CA CYS A 177 -9.24 -0.02 9.17
C CYS A 177 -8.65 -1.26 9.85
N THR A 178 -7.65 -1.86 9.23
CA THR A 178 -6.77 -2.87 9.83
C THR A 178 -5.32 -2.45 9.56
N SER A 179 -4.37 -3.05 10.28
CA SER A 179 -2.96 -2.98 9.91
C SER A 179 -2.52 -4.39 9.52
N PRO A 180 -2.48 -4.70 8.22
CA PRO A 180 -2.15 -6.05 7.80
C PRO A 180 -0.73 -6.47 8.23
N GLU A 181 -0.53 -7.65 8.80
CA GLU A 181 -1.55 -8.60 9.24
C GLU A 181 -1.44 -8.77 10.77
N ALA A 182 -1.59 -7.68 11.53
CA ALA A 182 -1.36 -7.62 12.96
C ALA A 182 -2.68 -7.52 13.75
N ASP A 183 -2.62 -7.93 15.02
CA ASP A 183 -3.66 -7.71 16.01
C ASP A 183 -3.12 -6.80 17.11
N TYR A 184 -3.99 -5.98 17.67
CA TYR A 184 -3.70 -5.21 18.88
C TYR A 184 -4.23 -5.89 20.15
N ILE A 185 -3.66 -5.51 21.29
CA ILE A 185 -4.18 -5.84 22.61
C ILE A 185 -4.49 -4.54 23.34
N THR A 186 -5.75 -4.34 23.70
CA THR A 186 -6.18 -3.17 24.47
C THR A 186 -5.67 -3.24 25.93
N ASP A 187 -5.72 -2.11 26.64
CA ASP A 187 -5.35 -2.02 28.06
C ASP A 187 -6.20 -2.96 28.95
N LYS A 188 -7.34 -3.44 28.46
CA LYS A 188 -8.21 -4.42 29.13
C LYS A 188 -7.94 -5.87 28.69
N GLY A 189 -6.90 -6.11 27.87
CA GLY A 189 -6.54 -7.44 27.39
C GLY A 189 -7.41 -7.98 26.25
N TYR A 190 -8.28 -7.15 25.64
CA TYR A 190 -9.03 -7.57 24.46
C TYR A 190 -8.11 -7.56 23.23
N ARG A 191 -8.14 -8.64 22.47
CA ARG A 191 -7.43 -8.79 21.19
C ARG A 191 -8.38 -8.46 20.04
N GLY A 192 -7.93 -7.60 19.12
CA GLY A 192 -8.69 -7.24 17.93
C GLY A 192 -7.78 -6.88 16.76
N SER A 193 -8.37 -6.86 15.56
CA SER A 193 -7.66 -6.54 14.31
C SER A 193 -8.28 -5.38 13.54
N SER A 194 -9.53 -5.05 13.79
CA SER A 194 -10.21 -3.93 13.15
C SER A 194 -10.39 -2.77 14.10
N LEU A 195 -10.08 -1.57 13.62
CA LEU A 195 -10.15 -0.33 14.36
C LEU A 195 -10.52 0.83 13.43
N TYR A 196 -10.03 2.01 13.68
CA TYR A 196 -10.09 3.23 12.87
C TYR A 196 -8.75 3.97 12.96
N GLY A 197 -8.45 4.80 11.96
CA GLY A 197 -7.31 5.70 11.99
C GLY A 197 -5.94 5.03 12.09
N GLY A 198 -5.78 3.84 11.51
CA GLY A 198 -4.51 3.11 11.47
C GLY A 198 -3.45 3.84 10.69
N THR A 199 -2.21 3.78 11.15
CA THR A 199 -1.06 4.50 10.57
C THR A 199 -0.78 4.06 9.13
N ALA A 200 -0.91 2.77 8.81
CA ALA A 200 -0.68 2.24 7.47
C ALA A 200 -1.63 2.86 6.43
N ASP A 201 -2.93 2.87 6.72
CA ASP A 201 -3.93 3.46 5.82
C ASP A 201 -3.63 4.93 5.52
N LEU A 202 -3.34 5.70 6.58
CA LEU A 202 -3.07 7.13 6.44
C LEU A 202 -1.75 7.41 5.71
N ALA A 203 -0.76 6.54 5.84
CA ALA A 203 0.48 6.61 5.07
C ALA A 203 0.23 6.40 3.58
N ILE A 204 -0.55 5.37 3.21
CA ILE A 204 -0.91 5.08 1.81
C ILE A 204 -1.71 6.24 1.20
N ILE A 205 -2.72 6.74 1.90
CA ILE A 205 -3.54 7.87 1.40
C ILE A 205 -2.68 9.13 1.23
N ARG A 206 -1.80 9.41 2.19
CA ARG A 206 -0.90 10.56 2.14
C ARG A 206 0.01 10.51 0.92
N GLU A 207 0.57 9.35 0.61
CA GLU A 207 1.41 9.18 -0.57
C GLU A 207 0.61 9.31 -1.86
N LEU A 208 -0.53 8.61 -1.94
CA LEU A 208 -1.41 8.66 -3.11
C LEU A 208 -1.85 10.09 -3.44
N PHE A 209 -2.30 10.85 -2.45
CA PHE A 209 -2.75 12.23 -2.67
C PHE A 209 -1.60 13.15 -3.10
N LYS A 210 -0.43 13.05 -2.44
CA LYS A 210 0.77 13.82 -2.81
C LYS A 210 1.18 13.54 -4.27
N ASN A 211 1.26 12.28 -4.65
CA ASN A 211 1.70 11.88 -5.98
C ASN A 211 0.67 12.25 -7.05
N THR A 212 -0.63 12.15 -6.74
CA THR A 212 -1.68 12.60 -7.65
C THR A 212 -1.66 14.12 -7.86
N ILE A 213 -1.40 14.90 -6.81
CA ILE A 213 -1.21 16.36 -6.93
C ILE A 213 -0.01 16.68 -7.83
N LYS A 214 1.14 16.03 -7.60
CA LYS A 214 2.34 16.21 -8.44
C LYS A 214 2.06 15.85 -9.91
N GLY A 215 1.32 14.74 -10.13
CA GLY A 215 0.90 14.32 -11.48
C GLY A 215 0.01 15.36 -12.16
N ALA A 216 -0.99 15.87 -11.47
CA ALA A 216 -1.86 16.93 -11.98
C ALA A 216 -1.09 18.21 -12.30
N GLN A 217 -0.12 18.58 -11.46
CA GLN A 217 0.77 19.72 -11.68
C GLN A 217 1.65 19.53 -12.90
N ALA A 218 2.25 18.36 -13.06
CA ALA A 218 3.08 18.05 -14.23
C ALA A 218 2.30 18.10 -15.55
N LEU A 219 1.01 17.70 -15.50
CA LEU A 219 0.10 17.76 -16.64
C LEU A 219 -0.56 19.13 -16.82
N GLY A 220 -0.50 20.03 -15.84
CA GLY A 220 -1.15 21.34 -15.88
C GLY A 220 -2.68 21.29 -15.82
N ILE A 221 -3.28 20.28 -15.18
CA ILE A 221 -4.73 20.00 -15.15
C ILE A 221 -5.31 19.96 -13.74
N ASP A 222 -6.64 19.93 -13.64
CA ASP A 222 -7.40 19.58 -12.42
C ASP A 222 -7.07 20.44 -11.18
N LYS A 223 -6.90 21.76 -11.34
CA LYS A 223 -6.49 22.67 -10.25
C LYS A 223 -7.40 22.60 -9.02
N ASP A 224 -8.72 22.57 -9.20
CA ASP A 224 -9.68 22.48 -8.09
C ASP A 224 -9.56 21.11 -7.36
N TYR A 225 -9.27 20.06 -8.11
CA TYR A 225 -9.03 18.75 -7.53
C TYR A 225 -7.73 18.70 -6.70
N GLN A 226 -6.68 19.36 -7.18
CA GLN A 226 -5.43 19.53 -6.40
C GLN A 226 -5.70 20.22 -5.06
N VAL A 227 -6.51 21.28 -5.06
CA VAL A 227 -6.90 21.99 -3.83
C VAL A 227 -7.68 21.07 -2.88
N ARG A 228 -8.62 20.28 -3.42
CA ARG A 228 -9.38 19.31 -2.61
C ARG A 228 -8.48 18.26 -1.97
N LEU A 229 -7.56 17.68 -2.73
CA LEU A 229 -6.59 16.69 -2.20
C LEU A 229 -5.67 17.32 -1.15
N GLN A 230 -5.18 18.53 -1.41
CA GLN A 230 -4.30 19.27 -0.48
C GLN A 230 -5.00 19.55 0.85
N SER A 231 -6.25 20.03 0.80
CA SER A 231 -7.05 20.26 2.01
C SER A 231 -7.28 18.99 2.82
N SER A 232 -7.49 17.84 2.14
CA SER A 232 -7.62 16.56 2.84
C SER A 232 -6.29 16.10 3.45
N LEU A 233 -5.17 16.29 2.73
CA LEU A 233 -3.82 15.98 3.24
C LEU A 233 -3.49 16.70 4.54
N GLU A 234 -3.82 18.00 4.62
CA GLU A 234 -3.57 18.83 5.80
C GLU A 234 -4.40 18.40 7.01
N ARG A 235 -5.53 17.74 6.77
CA ARG A 235 -6.40 17.20 7.81
C ARG A 235 -6.12 15.75 8.17
N LEU A 236 -5.32 15.00 7.42
CA LEU A 236 -5.01 13.61 7.77
C LEU A 236 -4.34 13.56 9.15
N ARG A 237 -4.86 12.68 10.04
CA ARG A 237 -4.26 12.48 11.34
C ARG A 237 -2.75 12.23 11.21
N PRO A 238 -1.89 12.97 11.95
CA PRO A 238 -0.44 12.82 11.84
C PRO A 238 0.06 11.50 12.41
N TYR A 239 1.32 11.18 12.16
CA TYR A 239 2.03 10.12 12.86
C TYR A 239 2.14 10.42 14.36
N HIS A 240 2.10 9.40 15.18
CA HIS A 240 2.26 9.51 16.63
C HIS A 240 3.39 8.60 17.13
N ILE A 241 4.07 9.05 18.17
CA ILE A 241 5.09 8.29 18.88
C ILE A 241 4.45 7.69 20.13
N GLY A 242 4.59 6.38 20.30
CA GLY A 242 4.00 5.64 21.40
C GLY A 242 4.83 5.68 22.69
N LYS A 243 4.26 5.14 23.74
CA LYS A 243 4.87 5.06 25.11
C LYS A 243 6.22 4.36 25.16
N ARG A 244 6.55 3.52 24.16
CA ARG A 244 7.84 2.83 24.05
C ARG A 244 8.85 3.61 23.19
N GLY A 245 8.49 4.80 22.71
CA GLY A 245 9.28 5.58 21.76
C GLY A 245 9.21 5.05 20.32
N ASN A 246 8.38 4.06 20.04
CA ASN A 246 8.12 3.49 18.73
C ASN A 246 7.13 4.32 17.91
N LEU A 247 7.10 4.16 16.60
CA LEU A 247 6.03 4.68 15.78
C LEU A 247 4.73 3.89 16.09
N MET A 248 3.64 4.61 16.39
CA MET A 248 2.37 3.94 16.68
C MET A 248 1.77 3.30 15.42
N GLU A 249 1.37 2.06 15.53
CA GLU A 249 0.66 1.32 14.48
C GLU A 249 -0.84 1.62 14.49
N TRP A 250 -1.39 1.67 15.69
CA TRP A 250 -2.82 1.81 15.94
C TRP A 250 -3.21 3.24 16.33
N TYR A 251 -4.50 3.54 16.28
CA TYR A 251 -5.02 4.83 16.73
C TYR A 251 -4.73 5.10 18.21
N HIS A 252 -4.91 4.07 19.05
CA HIS A 252 -4.54 4.10 20.45
C HIS A 252 -3.13 3.52 20.65
N ASP A 253 -2.44 3.94 21.69
CA ASP A 253 -1.11 3.42 22.06
C ASP A 253 -1.24 2.06 22.76
N TRP A 254 -1.85 1.12 22.05
CA TRP A 254 -2.01 -0.27 22.47
C TRP A 254 -0.82 -1.12 22.08
N ASP A 255 -0.67 -2.27 22.72
CA ASP A 255 0.41 -3.20 22.42
C ASP A 255 0.05 -4.09 21.21
N ASP A 256 1.05 -4.45 20.42
CA ASP A 256 0.91 -5.48 19.39
C ASP A 256 0.76 -6.85 20.07
N GLN A 257 -0.08 -7.71 19.49
CA GLN A 257 -0.21 -9.10 19.94
C GLN A 257 1.09 -9.89 19.71
N ASP A 258 1.80 -9.56 18.64
CA ASP A 258 3.13 -10.12 18.30
C ASP A 258 4.07 -9.01 17.85
N TRP A 259 4.92 -8.54 18.75
CA TRP A 259 5.91 -7.51 18.46
C TRP A 259 6.94 -7.90 17.38
N HIS A 260 7.10 -9.20 17.14
CA HIS A 260 8.03 -9.73 16.13
C HIS A 260 7.31 -10.16 14.83
N HIS A 261 6.03 -9.76 14.67
CA HIS A 261 5.28 -10.07 13.47
C HIS A 261 6.02 -9.57 12.23
N ARG A 262 5.99 -10.38 11.17
CA ARG A 262 6.70 -10.10 9.91
C ARG A 262 6.20 -8.85 9.17
N HIS A 263 4.93 -8.47 9.33
CA HIS A 263 4.42 -7.22 8.76
C HIS A 263 4.81 -6.01 9.59
N GLN A 264 5.15 -4.92 8.90
CA GLN A 264 5.58 -3.64 9.44
C GLN A 264 4.81 -2.50 8.78
N SER A 265 3.50 -2.68 8.61
CA SER A 265 2.66 -1.82 7.77
C SER A 265 2.67 -0.35 8.19
N HIS A 266 2.84 -0.05 9.47
CA HIS A 266 2.97 1.32 9.97
C HIS A 266 4.30 2.02 9.61
N LEU A 267 5.30 1.27 9.11
CA LEU A 267 6.56 1.83 8.62
C LEU A 267 6.53 2.21 7.13
N LEU A 268 5.40 2.03 6.43
CA LEU A 268 5.26 2.42 5.02
C LEU A 268 5.64 3.87 4.74
N GLY A 269 5.43 4.76 5.70
CA GLY A 269 5.84 6.15 5.59
C GLY A 269 7.36 6.37 5.59
N LEU A 270 8.14 5.41 6.11
CA LEU A 270 9.59 5.39 6.02
C LEU A 270 10.03 4.79 4.68
N TYR A 271 9.55 3.59 4.38
CA TYR A 271 9.84 2.86 3.14
C TYR A 271 8.62 1.98 2.76
N PRO A 272 8.20 1.96 1.48
CA PRO A 272 8.82 2.61 0.31
C PRO A 272 8.50 4.09 0.14
N PHE A 273 7.63 4.68 0.98
CA PHE A 273 7.28 6.08 0.86
C PHE A 273 8.37 6.99 1.48
N HIS A 274 8.27 8.30 1.20
CA HIS A 274 9.28 9.26 1.61
C HIS A 274 8.71 10.32 2.59
N GLN A 275 7.90 9.87 3.55
CA GLN A 275 7.19 10.73 4.51
C GLN A 275 7.97 10.90 5.82
N ILE A 276 8.80 9.89 6.14
CA ILE A 276 9.65 9.87 7.34
C ILE A 276 11.11 9.87 6.88
N SER A 277 11.90 10.80 7.39
CA SER A 277 13.33 10.90 7.08
C SER A 277 14.11 11.55 8.21
N LEU A 278 15.41 11.24 8.31
CA LEU A 278 16.31 11.86 9.26
C LEU A 278 16.41 13.39 9.07
N ALA A 279 16.30 13.85 7.84
CA ALA A 279 16.47 15.27 7.50
C ALA A 279 15.22 16.12 7.79
N GLN A 280 14.03 15.59 7.55
CA GLN A 280 12.79 16.36 7.60
C GLN A 280 11.93 16.06 8.84
N THR A 281 11.99 14.82 9.34
CA THR A 281 11.17 14.34 10.46
C THR A 281 12.02 13.51 11.44
N PRO A 282 13.09 14.09 12.04
CA PRO A 282 14.06 13.33 12.84
C PRO A 282 13.42 12.55 14.00
N ASP A 283 12.41 13.11 14.67
CA ASP A 283 11.73 12.45 15.78
C ASP A 283 10.96 11.19 15.31
N LEU A 284 10.28 11.29 14.16
CA LEU A 284 9.60 10.14 13.55
C LEU A 284 10.60 9.09 13.03
N ALA A 285 11.74 9.52 12.50
CA ALA A 285 12.80 8.63 12.08
C ALA A 285 13.40 7.86 13.27
N GLN A 286 13.57 8.53 14.42
CA GLN A 286 14.00 7.89 15.65
C GLN A 286 12.94 6.89 16.15
N ALA A 287 11.67 7.26 16.09
CA ALA A 287 10.57 6.36 16.47
C ALA A 287 10.48 5.13 15.54
N ALA A 288 10.72 5.31 14.24
CA ALA A 288 10.82 4.20 13.29
C ALA A 288 12.01 3.28 13.59
N THR A 289 13.18 3.85 13.90
CA THR A 289 14.33 3.08 14.38
C THR A 289 13.99 2.26 15.63
N LYS A 290 13.29 2.89 16.58
CA LYS A 290 12.84 2.18 17.78
C LYS A 290 11.86 1.05 17.49
N THR A 291 10.98 1.22 16.51
CA THR A 291 10.10 0.15 16.03
C THR A 291 10.89 -1.02 15.49
N LEU A 292 11.88 -0.78 14.63
CA LEU A 292 12.76 -1.81 14.04
C LEU A 292 13.56 -2.55 15.12
N GLU A 293 14.09 -1.84 16.12
CA GLU A 293 14.77 -2.46 17.27
C GLU A 293 13.85 -3.43 18.03
N ILE A 294 12.59 -3.04 18.26
CA ILE A 294 11.61 -3.87 18.96
C ILE A 294 11.24 -5.09 18.11
N LYS A 295 11.03 -4.91 16.82
CA LYS A 295 10.69 -6.02 15.90
C LYS A 295 11.86 -7.00 15.71
N GLY A 296 13.09 -6.52 15.67
CA GLY A 296 14.29 -7.33 15.52
C GLY A 296 14.44 -7.99 14.16
N ASP A 297 15.54 -8.71 13.95
CA ASP A 297 15.94 -9.24 12.64
C ASP A 297 15.43 -10.65 12.34
N LYS A 298 14.71 -11.28 13.26
CA LYS A 298 14.19 -12.64 13.10
C LYS A 298 12.85 -12.63 12.39
N SER A 299 12.86 -12.42 11.07
CA SER A 299 11.65 -12.32 10.27
C SER A 299 11.80 -13.04 8.93
N THR A 300 10.84 -12.85 8.02
CA THR A 300 10.88 -13.37 6.65
C THR A 300 11.82 -12.53 5.78
N GLY A 301 12.31 -13.09 4.66
CA GLY A 301 13.21 -12.38 3.76
C GLY A 301 12.66 -11.03 3.27
N TRP A 302 11.40 -10.98 2.89
CA TRP A 302 10.77 -9.75 2.43
C TRP A 302 10.58 -8.70 3.54
N SER A 303 10.49 -9.11 4.78
CA SER A 303 10.35 -8.19 5.93
C SER A 303 11.68 -7.61 6.41
N THR A 304 12.79 -8.26 6.08
CA THR A 304 14.15 -7.80 6.46
C THR A 304 14.86 -7.02 5.35
N GLY A 305 14.34 -7.08 4.14
CA GLY A 305 14.84 -6.31 2.98
C GLY A 305 14.34 -4.89 2.99
#